data_97d4193882a269d82bef5783fd31836f
#
_entry.id   97d4193882a269d82bef5783fd31836f
#
_cell.length_a   1.000
_cell.length_b   1.000
_cell.length_c   1.000
_cell.angle_alpha   90.00
_cell.angle_beta   90.00
_cell.angle_gamma   90.00
#
_symmetry.space_group_name_H-M   'P 1'
#
loop_
_entity.id
_entity.type
_entity.pdbx_description
1 polymer ?
#
loop_
_entity_poly.entity_id
_entity_poly.type
_entity_poly.pdbx_seq_one_letter_code
_entity_poly.pdbx_strand_id
1 'polypeptide(L)'
;MLFSGSITYPKTVQTAANGTFDMSNYNGLTYEITAEKGGDYLNGVSTLDLVMIQRHILGLQALDSNYKLIAADANNDGKVTASDLTDLRKLILGVTTALPNNTSWKFPVAGTSVGTSPITCVELIEIENLSADKVNQNFVAVKIGDVNGNVSTSVNSPEVESRSNANVEMSVAEASIAAGEVVEIPVTADNFSEVSGFQYTMNLNGASLVGVQSGVLEVNANNVGVISDNVVTMSYASTEAVNANEGAVLFTLTVKADKAMKVSEMISLNSEVTRAESYNSDLKVGKVSLGVRTAPVAGIELFQNEPNPFKGMTTVSFEMPEAATATLSVYDVTGKVVTVRNINAIKGLNSEIFTKDQLGVSGVLYYTLVSGDFTATKKMIIVE
;
A
#
# COMPACT_ATOMS: atom_id res chain seq x y z
N MET A 1 -37.92 -45.60 33.77
CA MET A 1 -38.53 -44.65 32.83
C MET A 1 -37.62 -44.61 31.62
N LEU A 2 -38.03 -45.20 30.49
CA LEU A 2 -37.24 -45.19 29.29
C LEU A 2 -37.43 -43.84 28.60
N PHE A 3 -36.41 -43.00 28.59
CA PHE A 3 -36.38 -41.82 27.75
C PHE A 3 -36.07 -42.21 26.29
N SER A 4 -37.09 -42.28 25.47
CA SER A 4 -36.97 -42.41 24.00
C SER A 4 -36.89 -41.03 23.39
N GLY A 5 -35.74 -40.43 23.49
CA GLY A 5 -35.36 -39.26 22.73
C GLY A 5 -34.01 -39.52 22.12
N SER A 6 -34.00 -39.67 20.82
CA SER A 6 -32.70 -39.74 20.09
C SER A 6 -31.97 -38.46 20.22
N ILE A 7 -30.91 -38.39 21.07
CA ILE A 7 -30.04 -37.25 21.14
C ILE A 7 -29.01 -37.40 20.02
N THR A 8 -29.05 -36.49 19.06
CA THR A 8 -28.08 -36.45 17.99
C THR A 8 -26.89 -35.62 18.50
N TYR A 9 -25.74 -36.21 18.69
CA TYR A 9 -24.45 -35.56 18.93
C TYR A 9 -23.66 -35.52 17.62
N PRO A 10 -22.85 -34.46 17.36
CA PRO A 10 -22.63 -33.26 18.20
C PRO A 10 -23.82 -32.30 18.19
N LYS A 11 -24.05 -31.61 19.34
CA LYS A 11 -25.01 -30.52 19.47
C LYS A 11 -24.29 -29.20 19.25
N THR A 12 -24.71 -28.42 18.28
CA THR A 12 -24.15 -27.09 18.00
C THR A 12 -25.12 -26.00 18.48
N VAL A 13 -24.59 -24.98 19.13
CA VAL A 13 -25.30 -23.75 19.49
C VAL A 13 -24.54 -22.56 18.93
N GLN A 14 -25.29 -21.54 18.54
CA GLN A 14 -24.71 -20.29 18.07
C GLN A 14 -24.54 -19.33 19.25
N THR A 15 -23.40 -18.70 19.37
CA THR A 15 -23.19 -17.67 20.41
C THR A 15 -24.07 -16.46 20.12
N ALA A 16 -24.56 -15.82 21.18
CA ALA A 16 -25.23 -14.52 21.09
C ALA A 16 -24.26 -13.41 20.63
N ALA A 17 -24.79 -12.25 20.26
CA ALA A 17 -23.98 -11.11 19.80
C ALA A 17 -22.91 -10.63 20.80
N ASN A 18 -23.11 -10.90 22.10
CA ASN A 18 -22.15 -10.61 23.18
C ASN A 18 -21.16 -11.77 23.45
N GLY A 19 -21.18 -12.83 22.62
CA GLY A 19 -20.32 -14.01 22.75
C GLY A 19 -20.78 -15.04 23.78
N THR A 20 -21.92 -14.84 24.47
CA THR A 20 -22.44 -15.84 25.43
C THR A 20 -23.07 -17.02 24.70
N PHE A 21 -22.97 -18.19 25.31
CA PHE A 21 -23.62 -19.41 24.85
C PHE A 21 -24.24 -20.18 26.02
N ASP A 22 -25.30 -20.91 25.74
CA ASP A 22 -25.98 -21.80 26.68
C ASP A 22 -26.21 -23.14 26.01
N MET A 23 -25.78 -24.21 26.68
CA MET A 23 -25.96 -25.60 26.26
C MET A 23 -26.66 -26.38 27.37
N SER A 24 -27.94 -26.59 27.20
CA SER A 24 -28.69 -27.48 28.12
C SER A 24 -28.30 -28.93 27.81
N ASN A 25 -27.82 -29.64 28.83
CA ASN A 25 -27.30 -30.99 28.72
C ASN A 25 -27.88 -31.89 29.82
N TYR A 26 -27.64 -33.18 29.72
CA TYR A 26 -28.11 -34.16 30.72
C TYR A 26 -27.07 -34.43 31.79
N ASN A 27 -27.46 -34.56 33.01
CA ASN A 27 -26.59 -34.94 34.12
C ASN A 27 -26.05 -36.36 33.96
N GLY A 28 -24.84 -36.60 34.48
CA GLY A 28 -24.22 -37.91 34.54
C GLY A 28 -23.47 -38.31 33.25
N LEU A 29 -23.29 -37.39 32.30
CA LEU A 29 -22.51 -37.61 31.09
C LEU A 29 -21.26 -36.75 31.07
N THR A 30 -20.27 -37.20 30.34
CA THR A 30 -19.06 -36.43 30.00
C THR A 30 -19.29 -35.68 28.70
N TYR A 31 -18.87 -34.41 28.69
CA TYR A 31 -19.00 -33.51 27.53
C TYR A 31 -17.66 -32.92 27.13
N GLU A 32 -17.44 -32.90 25.86
CA GLU A 32 -16.36 -32.12 25.21
C GLU A 32 -16.98 -30.92 24.51
N ILE A 33 -16.49 -29.72 24.84
CA ILE A 33 -16.99 -28.45 24.28
C ILE A 33 -15.85 -27.80 23.51
N THR A 34 -16.10 -27.51 22.25
CA THR A 34 -15.20 -26.73 21.39
C THR A 34 -15.92 -25.54 20.81
N ALA A 35 -15.18 -24.50 20.43
CA ALA A 35 -15.70 -23.37 19.69
C ALA A 35 -15.10 -23.34 18.28
N GLU A 36 -15.88 -22.90 17.31
CA GLU A 36 -15.41 -22.78 15.92
C GLU A 36 -15.98 -21.54 15.24
N LYS A 37 -15.21 -20.93 14.36
CA LYS A 37 -15.65 -19.91 13.40
C LYS A 37 -14.85 -20.09 12.12
N GLY A 38 -15.55 -20.30 11.01
CA GLY A 38 -14.94 -20.45 9.69
C GLY A 38 -15.04 -19.18 8.85
N GLY A 39 -14.34 -19.18 7.71
CA GLY A 39 -14.33 -18.09 6.73
C GLY A 39 -13.60 -16.84 7.23
N ASP A 40 -13.75 -15.75 6.46
CA ASP A 40 -13.30 -14.41 6.91
C ASP A 40 -11.78 -14.32 7.16
N TYR A 41 -10.99 -15.00 6.31
CA TYR A 41 -9.54 -15.13 6.51
C TYR A 41 -8.81 -13.79 6.48
N LEU A 42 -9.27 -12.82 5.66
CA LEU A 42 -8.58 -11.54 5.45
C LEU A 42 -9.00 -10.43 6.42
N ASN A 43 -10.09 -10.62 7.18
CA ASN A 43 -10.55 -9.64 8.15
C ASN A 43 -9.51 -9.44 9.29
N GLY A 44 -9.05 -8.22 9.46
CA GLY A 44 -7.99 -7.86 10.40
C GLY A 44 -6.58 -8.26 9.97
N VAL A 45 -6.40 -8.88 8.80
CA VAL A 45 -5.06 -9.32 8.34
C VAL A 45 -4.55 -8.38 7.25
N SER A 46 -3.41 -7.76 7.48
CA SER A 46 -2.82 -6.75 6.61
C SER A 46 -1.29 -6.82 6.59
N THR A 47 -0.68 -6.02 5.75
CA THR A 47 0.78 -5.88 5.71
C THR A 47 1.37 -5.34 7.02
N LEU A 48 0.58 -4.65 7.85
CA LEU A 48 1.01 -4.23 9.18
C LEU A 48 1.36 -5.42 10.08
N ASP A 49 0.55 -6.48 10.01
CA ASP A 49 0.80 -7.70 10.77
C ASP A 49 2.11 -8.37 10.31
N LEU A 50 2.39 -8.36 9.00
CA LEU A 50 3.68 -8.84 8.48
C LEU A 50 4.86 -8.07 9.06
N VAL A 51 4.76 -6.73 9.16
CA VAL A 51 5.80 -5.89 9.77
C VAL A 51 6.02 -6.27 11.24
N MET A 52 4.94 -6.44 12.00
CA MET A 52 5.01 -6.79 13.43
C MET A 52 5.58 -8.20 13.65
N ILE A 53 5.13 -9.18 12.88
CA ILE A 53 5.62 -10.56 12.95
C ILE A 53 7.09 -10.61 12.52
N GLN A 54 7.48 -9.89 11.48
CA GLN A 54 8.87 -9.82 11.03
C GLN A 54 9.79 -9.22 12.10
N ARG A 55 9.37 -8.12 12.78
CA ARG A 55 10.09 -7.54 13.90
C ARG A 55 10.24 -8.52 15.07
N HIS A 56 9.22 -9.34 15.34
CA HIS A 56 9.28 -10.39 16.35
C HIS A 56 10.30 -11.49 15.99
N ILE A 57 10.26 -12.01 14.77
CA ILE A 57 11.18 -13.05 14.28
C ILE A 57 12.64 -12.59 14.40
N LEU A 58 12.91 -11.32 14.10
CA LEU A 58 14.27 -10.75 14.18
C LEU A 58 14.67 -10.29 15.59
N GLY A 59 13.78 -10.44 16.59
CA GLY A 59 14.06 -10.01 17.96
C GLY A 59 14.10 -8.48 18.16
N LEU A 60 13.62 -7.71 17.21
CA LEU A 60 13.56 -6.23 17.28
C LEU A 60 12.43 -5.76 18.19
N GLN A 61 11.28 -6.42 18.11
CA GLN A 61 10.12 -6.15 18.94
C GLN A 61 9.31 -7.44 19.15
N ALA A 62 9.28 -7.94 20.38
CA ALA A 62 8.50 -9.13 20.69
C ALA A 62 7.00 -8.86 20.61
N LEU A 63 6.22 -9.86 20.18
CA LEU A 63 4.78 -9.87 20.37
C LEU A 63 4.48 -9.95 21.87
N ASP A 64 3.59 -9.08 22.36
CA ASP A 64 3.34 -8.81 23.78
C ASP A 64 2.36 -9.80 24.44
N SER A 65 1.90 -10.82 23.71
CA SER A 65 0.95 -11.82 24.19
C SER A 65 1.18 -13.18 23.55
N ASN A 66 1.03 -14.26 24.35
CA ASN A 66 1.09 -15.63 23.82
C ASN A 66 -0.07 -15.90 22.84
N TYR A 67 -1.20 -15.22 22.94
CA TYR A 67 -2.27 -15.30 21.94
C TYR A 67 -1.85 -14.71 20.60
N LYS A 68 -1.02 -13.67 20.60
CA LYS A 68 -0.44 -13.14 19.36
C LYS A 68 0.57 -14.08 18.72
N LEU A 69 1.24 -14.95 19.50
CA LEU A 69 2.07 -16.03 18.95
C LEU A 69 1.19 -17.06 18.21
N ILE A 70 0.03 -17.43 18.79
CA ILE A 70 -0.94 -18.29 18.09
C ILE A 70 -1.43 -17.62 16.80
N ALA A 71 -1.74 -16.31 16.84
CA ALA A 71 -2.16 -15.55 15.66
C ALA A 71 -1.07 -15.50 14.59
N ALA A 72 0.20 -15.42 14.98
CA ALA A 72 1.34 -15.34 14.08
C ALA A 72 1.73 -16.68 13.44
N ASP A 73 1.40 -17.82 14.07
CA ASP A 73 1.63 -19.17 13.55
C ASP A 73 0.59 -19.53 12.48
N ALA A 74 0.78 -18.96 11.29
CA ALA A 74 -0.21 -19.05 10.21
C ALA A 74 -0.26 -20.43 9.57
N ASN A 75 0.85 -21.16 9.56
CA ASN A 75 0.93 -22.51 8.98
C ASN A 75 0.66 -23.63 10.01
N ASN A 76 0.44 -23.26 11.31
CA ASN A 76 0.12 -24.15 12.41
C ASN A 76 1.20 -25.23 12.67
N ASP A 77 2.47 -24.85 12.54
CA ASP A 77 3.60 -25.76 12.81
C ASP A 77 4.17 -25.63 14.24
N GLY A 78 3.59 -24.73 15.04
CA GLY A 78 3.98 -24.46 16.42
C GLY A 78 5.16 -23.51 16.56
N LYS A 79 5.47 -22.73 15.53
CA LYS A 79 6.55 -21.75 15.51
C LYS A 79 6.11 -20.48 14.77
N VAL A 80 6.80 -19.37 15.05
CA VAL A 80 6.66 -18.15 14.26
C VAL A 80 7.93 -17.95 13.43
N THR A 81 7.83 -18.10 12.11
CA THR A 81 8.95 -18.10 11.17
C THR A 81 8.66 -17.36 9.87
N ALA A 82 9.62 -17.27 8.96
CA ALA A 82 9.42 -16.70 7.64
C ALA A 82 8.41 -17.47 6.77
N SER A 83 8.10 -18.73 7.11
CA SER A 83 7.06 -19.52 6.42
C SER A 83 5.68 -18.90 6.64
N ASP A 84 5.39 -18.49 7.88
CA ASP A 84 4.12 -17.84 8.25
C ASP A 84 3.93 -16.52 7.52
N LEU A 85 5.00 -15.72 7.44
CA LEU A 85 4.99 -14.49 6.65
C LEU A 85 4.67 -14.74 5.17
N THR A 86 5.15 -15.87 4.62
CA THR A 86 4.89 -16.26 3.23
C THR A 86 3.41 -16.60 3.03
N ASP A 87 2.80 -17.37 3.92
CA ASP A 87 1.40 -17.77 3.83
C ASP A 87 0.46 -16.58 4.05
N LEU A 88 0.76 -15.74 5.05
CA LEU A 88 0.00 -14.50 5.27
C LEU A 88 0.12 -13.52 4.11
N ARG A 89 1.31 -13.37 3.52
CA ARG A 89 1.48 -12.50 2.35
C ARG A 89 0.68 -12.97 1.15
N LYS A 90 0.65 -14.27 0.86
CA LYS A 90 -0.19 -14.83 -0.21
C LYS A 90 -1.68 -14.57 0.04
N LEU A 91 -2.11 -14.64 1.30
CA LEU A 91 -3.48 -14.33 1.70
C LEU A 91 -3.80 -12.84 1.48
N ILE A 92 -2.93 -11.93 1.94
CA ILE A 92 -3.07 -10.47 1.78
C ILE A 92 -3.10 -10.09 0.29
N LEU A 93 -2.26 -10.72 -0.51
CA LEU A 93 -2.22 -10.54 -1.96
C LEU A 93 -3.41 -11.16 -2.70
N GLY A 94 -4.28 -11.92 -2.03
CA GLY A 94 -5.40 -12.61 -2.67
C GLY A 94 -5.00 -13.80 -3.55
N VAL A 95 -3.72 -14.20 -3.52
CA VAL A 95 -3.21 -15.39 -4.23
C VAL A 95 -3.82 -16.66 -3.65
N THR A 96 -4.09 -16.66 -2.34
CA THR A 96 -4.87 -17.68 -1.65
C THR A 96 -6.04 -17.03 -0.93
N THR A 97 -7.15 -17.76 -0.80
CA THR A 97 -8.36 -17.30 -0.11
C THR A 97 -8.50 -17.89 1.29
N ALA A 98 -7.58 -18.78 1.66
CA ALA A 98 -7.53 -19.45 2.97
C ALA A 98 -6.08 -19.83 3.30
N LEU A 99 -5.82 -20.07 4.57
CA LEU A 99 -4.55 -20.65 5.04
C LEU A 99 -4.56 -22.17 4.78
N PRO A 100 -3.49 -22.74 4.18
CA PRO A 100 -3.52 -24.14 3.73
C PRO A 100 -3.60 -25.15 4.89
N ASN A 101 -3.01 -24.85 6.04
CA ASN A 101 -2.89 -25.76 7.17
C ASN A 101 -3.47 -25.21 8.48
N ASN A 102 -4.22 -24.10 8.41
CA ASN A 102 -4.80 -23.49 9.59
C ASN A 102 -6.21 -22.99 9.34
N THR A 103 -6.98 -22.82 10.40
CA THR A 103 -8.30 -22.19 10.38
C THR A 103 -8.18 -20.68 10.42
N SER A 104 -9.26 -19.97 10.09
CA SER A 104 -9.30 -18.52 10.22
C SER A 104 -9.25 -18.05 11.66
N TRP A 105 -9.78 -18.85 12.58
CA TRP A 105 -9.85 -18.59 14.01
C TRP A 105 -9.43 -19.80 14.82
N LYS A 106 -8.77 -19.56 15.97
CA LYS A 106 -8.56 -20.52 17.03
C LYS A 106 -9.22 -20.07 18.31
N PHE A 107 -9.60 -21.03 19.16
CA PHE A 107 -10.35 -20.78 20.37
C PHE A 107 -9.70 -21.44 21.59
N PRO A 108 -8.54 -20.95 22.05
CA PRO A 108 -7.96 -21.41 23.30
C PRO A 108 -8.93 -21.25 24.47
N VAL A 109 -8.96 -22.24 25.36
CA VAL A 109 -9.73 -22.18 26.62
C VAL A 109 -9.17 -21.07 27.50
N ALA A 110 -10.03 -20.16 27.95
CA ALA A 110 -9.63 -19.02 28.76
C ALA A 110 -9.03 -19.48 30.11
N GLY A 111 -7.91 -18.88 30.49
CA GLY A 111 -7.21 -19.22 31.75
C GLY A 111 -6.29 -20.42 31.64
N THR A 112 -6.21 -21.12 30.52
CA THR A 112 -5.19 -22.14 30.29
C THR A 112 -3.87 -21.51 29.81
N SER A 113 -2.75 -22.20 30.07
CA SER A 113 -1.45 -21.74 29.60
C SER A 113 -1.30 -21.99 28.11
N VAL A 114 -0.75 -21.00 27.40
CA VAL A 114 -0.33 -21.13 26.00
C VAL A 114 1.17 -21.42 25.98
N GLY A 115 1.55 -22.54 25.36
CA GLY A 115 2.97 -22.87 25.12
C GLY A 115 3.57 -21.92 24.10
N THR A 116 4.87 -21.66 24.21
CA THR A 116 5.59 -20.73 23.33
C THR A 116 6.67 -21.39 22.49
N SER A 117 7.06 -22.62 22.84
CA SER A 117 8.07 -23.37 22.10
C SER A 117 7.93 -24.89 22.37
N PRO A 118 7.15 -25.63 21.60
CA PRO A 118 6.28 -25.19 20.49
C PRO A 118 5.09 -24.36 20.98
N ILE A 119 4.47 -23.60 20.08
CA ILE A 119 3.22 -22.89 20.34
C ILE A 119 2.11 -23.95 20.41
N THR A 120 1.46 -24.01 21.57
CA THR A 120 0.37 -24.96 21.81
C THR A 120 -0.70 -24.31 22.67
N CYS A 121 -1.94 -24.69 22.45
CA CYS A 121 -3.06 -24.25 23.26
C CYS A 121 -4.10 -25.37 23.45
N VAL A 122 -4.87 -25.30 24.51
CA VAL A 122 -6.00 -26.19 24.78
C VAL A 122 -7.24 -25.56 24.18
N GLU A 123 -7.88 -26.23 23.21
CA GLU A 123 -9.10 -25.74 22.53
C GLU A 123 -10.33 -26.61 22.87
N LEU A 124 -10.23 -27.42 23.91
CA LEU A 124 -11.26 -28.33 24.37
C LEU A 124 -11.53 -28.11 25.84
N ILE A 125 -12.80 -27.91 26.23
CA ILE A 125 -13.25 -27.97 27.62
C ILE A 125 -13.88 -29.35 27.84
N GLU A 126 -13.31 -30.12 28.75
CA GLU A 126 -13.86 -31.40 29.17
C GLU A 126 -14.62 -31.26 30.48
N ILE A 127 -15.85 -31.73 30.53
CA ILE A 127 -16.71 -31.75 31.71
C ILE A 127 -17.07 -33.20 31.98
N GLU A 128 -16.35 -33.82 32.90
CA GLU A 128 -16.63 -35.19 33.32
C GLU A 128 -17.86 -35.25 34.23
N ASN A 129 -18.74 -36.22 34.00
CA ASN A 129 -19.86 -36.59 34.81
C ASN A 129 -20.65 -35.34 35.31
N LEU A 130 -21.22 -34.59 34.39
CA LEU A 130 -21.95 -33.36 34.65
C LEU A 130 -23.02 -33.58 35.74
N SER A 131 -22.85 -32.99 36.91
CA SER A 131 -23.74 -33.15 38.10
C SER A 131 -24.41 -31.84 38.54
N ALA A 132 -23.96 -30.71 38.03
CA ALA A 132 -24.51 -29.39 38.28
C ALA A 132 -24.20 -28.44 37.15
N ASP A 133 -24.82 -27.27 37.10
CA ASP A 133 -24.55 -26.24 36.11
C ASP A 133 -23.06 -25.83 36.14
N LYS A 134 -22.47 -25.74 34.96
CA LYS A 134 -21.10 -25.25 34.74
C LYS A 134 -21.18 -23.88 34.08
N VAL A 135 -20.76 -22.87 34.80
CA VAL A 135 -20.71 -21.49 34.33
C VAL A 135 -19.27 -21.05 34.09
N ASN A 136 -19.11 -19.95 33.35
CA ASN A 136 -17.79 -19.36 33.04
C ASN A 136 -16.86 -20.31 32.26
N GLN A 137 -17.41 -21.16 31.41
CA GLN A 137 -16.66 -21.99 30.48
C GLN A 137 -16.37 -21.12 29.24
N ASN A 138 -15.23 -20.42 29.26
CA ASN A 138 -14.94 -19.38 28.28
C ASN A 138 -13.79 -19.79 27.35
N PHE A 139 -13.87 -19.31 26.10
CA PHE A 139 -12.80 -19.37 25.13
C PHE A 139 -12.29 -17.95 24.82
N VAL A 140 -11.04 -17.85 24.38
CA VAL A 140 -10.47 -16.63 23.81
C VAL A 140 -10.48 -16.77 22.30
N ALA A 141 -11.17 -15.87 21.59
CA ALA A 141 -11.15 -15.88 20.13
C ALA A 141 -9.84 -15.27 19.62
N VAL A 142 -9.05 -16.05 18.90
CA VAL A 142 -7.78 -15.63 18.30
C VAL A 142 -7.93 -15.68 16.77
N LYS A 143 -7.86 -14.52 16.12
CA LYS A 143 -7.87 -14.41 14.67
C LYS A 143 -6.48 -14.70 14.13
N ILE A 144 -6.35 -15.74 13.31
CA ILE A 144 -5.06 -16.10 12.70
C ILE A 144 -4.66 -15.04 11.67
N GLY A 145 -3.42 -14.58 11.79
CA GLY A 145 -2.84 -13.50 10.98
C GLY A 145 -2.98 -12.11 11.57
N ASP A 146 -3.91 -11.87 12.50
CA ASP A 146 -4.13 -10.57 13.14
C ASP A 146 -3.35 -10.48 14.46
N VAL A 147 -2.18 -9.86 14.43
CA VAL A 147 -1.35 -9.63 15.64
C VAL A 147 -1.49 -8.22 16.19
N ASN A 148 -2.13 -7.30 15.45
CA ASN A 148 -2.41 -5.95 15.92
C ASN A 148 -3.76 -5.84 16.66
N GLY A 149 -4.66 -6.82 16.49
CA GLY A 149 -5.95 -6.92 17.20
C GLY A 149 -7.03 -6.01 16.61
N ASN A 150 -6.98 -5.71 15.32
CA ASN A 150 -7.93 -4.82 14.65
C ASN A 150 -9.06 -5.56 13.93
N VAL A 151 -9.15 -6.88 14.08
CA VAL A 151 -10.24 -7.68 13.49
C VAL A 151 -11.62 -7.15 13.89
N SER A 152 -12.47 -6.90 12.90
CA SER A 152 -13.86 -6.54 13.16
C SER A 152 -14.71 -7.79 13.45
N THR A 153 -15.32 -7.83 14.64
CA THR A 153 -16.23 -8.91 15.03
C THR A 153 -17.70 -8.61 14.67
N SER A 154 -17.99 -7.40 14.20
CA SER A 154 -19.32 -6.94 13.80
C SER A 154 -19.40 -6.68 12.30
N VAL A 155 -20.44 -7.22 11.64
CA VAL A 155 -20.75 -7.01 10.22
C VAL A 155 -21.05 -5.53 9.89
N ASN A 156 -21.32 -4.71 10.91
CA ASN A 156 -21.76 -3.31 10.79
C ASN A 156 -20.79 -2.29 11.40
N SER A 157 -19.63 -2.70 11.88
CA SER A 157 -18.63 -1.72 12.33
C SER A 157 -17.80 -1.28 11.12
N PRO A 158 -17.95 -0.05 10.63
CA PRO A 158 -16.93 0.51 9.77
C PRO A 158 -15.66 0.57 10.60
N GLU A 159 -14.60 -0.09 10.15
CA GLU A 159 -13.27 0.08 10.73
C GLU A 159 -12.90 1.56 10.61
N VAL A 160 -13.07 2.29 11.71
CA VAL A 160 -12.57 3.65 11.87
C VAL A 160 -11.18 3.53 12.47
N GLU A 161 -10.24 3.04 11.69
CA GLU A 161 -8.85 3.27 12.04
C GLU A 161 -8.61 4.78 11.97
N SER A 162 -8.10 5.33 13.07
CA SER A 162 -7.69 6.73 13.14
C SER A 162 -6.57 6.94 12.12
N ARG A 163 -6.93 7.47 10.94
CA ARG A 163 -5.98 7.75 9.87
C ARG A 163 -5.00 8.80 10.36
N SER A 164 -3.74 8.43 10.42
CA SER A 164 -2.63 9.31 10.76
C SER A 164 -2.05 9.96 9.50
N ASN A 165 -1.09 10.89 9.67
CA ASN A 165 -0.34 11.48 8.57
C ASN A 165 0.73 10.53 7.97
N ALA A 166 0.59 9.21 8.14
CA ALA A 166 1.48 8.19 7.59
C ALA A 166 1.22 7.92 6.10
N ASN A 167 0.84 8.95 5.33
CA ASN A 167 0.48 8.81 3.93
C ASN A 167 1.73 8.57 3.06
N VAL A 168 1.59 7.66 2.11
CA VAL A 168 2.55 7.40 1.04
C VAL A 168 1.97 7.90 -0.27
N GLU A 169 2.71 8.79 -0.92
CA GLU A 169 2.37 9.32 -2.23
C GLU A 169 3.46 8.93 -3.22
N MET A 170 3.05 8.27 -4.28
CA MET A 170 3.90 7.79 -5.37
C MET A 170 3.41 8.35 -6.70
N SER A 171 4.26 8.35 -7.70
CA SER A 171 3.87 8.74 -9.05
C SER A 171 4.55 7.90 -10.12
N VAL A 172 3.93 7.88 -11.29
CA VAL A 172 4.48 7.36 -12.55
C VAL A 172 4.49 8.47 -13.58
N ALA A 173 5.43 8.41 -14.53
CA ALA A 173 5.47 9.36 -15.62
C ALA A 173 4.37 9.08 -16.64
N GLU A 174 3.72 10.13 -17.16
CA GLU A 174 2.80 10.01 -18.31
C GLU A 174 3.59 9.64 -19.57
N ALA A 175 3.11 8.63 -20.27
CA ALA A 175 3.65 8.19 -21.55
C ALA A 175 2.54 7.60 -22.42
N SER A 176 2.72 7.68 -23.74
CA SER A 176 1.87 6.96 -24.70
C SER A 176 2.52 5.64 -25.05
N ILE A 177 1.77 4.56 -24.95
CA ILE A 177 2.23 3.18 -25.17
C ILE A 177 1.48 2.61 -26.35
N ALA A 178 2.20 1.94 -27.26
CA ALA A 178 1.59 1.30 -28.43
C ALA A 178 0.96 -0.05 -28.05
N ALA A 179 0.02 -0.52 -28.86
CA ALA A 179 -0.57 -1.85 -28.69
C ALA A 179 0.49 -2.95 -28.82
N GLY A 180 0.54 -3.88 -27.87
CA GLY A 180 1.48 -4.99 -27.79
C GLY A 180 2.88 -4.63 -27.28
N GLU A 181 3.12 -3.35 -26.97
CA GLU A 181 4.40 -2.88 -26.43
C GLU A 181 4.60 -3.36 -25.00
N VAL A 182 5.84 -3.74 -24.68
CA VAL A 182 6.28 -4.03 -23.32
C VAL A 182 7.11 -2.86 -22.83
N VAL A 183 6.68 -2.21 -21.76
CA VAL A 183 7.31 -1.01 -21.23
C VAL A 183 7.67 -1.17 -19.77
N GLU A 184 8.74 -0.50 -19.37
CA GLU A 184 9.12 -0.32 -17.97
C GLU A 184 8.57 1.01 -17.47
N ILE A 185 7.84 0.95 -16.36
CA ILE A 185 7.21 2.11 -15.71
C ILE A 185 7.82 2.27 -14.32
N PRO A 186 8.77 3.19 -14.15
CA PRO A 186 9.31 3.52 -12.84
C PRO A 186 8.22 4.16 -11.96
N VAL A 187 8.05 3.62 -10.76
CA VAL A 187 7.23 4.21 -9.71
C VAL A 187 8.15 5.04 -8.81
N THR A 188 7.90 6.33 -8.72
CA THR A 188 8.75 7.27 -8.00
C THR A 188 8.08 7.77 -6.71
N ALA A 189 8.90 8.18 -5.74
CA ALA A 189 8.45 8.78 -4.51
C ALA A 189 8.02 10.25 -4.73
N ASP A 190 6.85 10.63 -4.18
CA ASP A 190 6.42 12.01 -4.03
C ASP A 190 6.49 12.42 -2.55
N ASN A 191 5.91 11.58 -1.67
CA ASN A 191 6.02 11.66 -0.23
C ASN A 191 6.25 10.24 0.32
N PHE A 192 7.50 9.94 0.71
CA PHE A 192 7.90 8.60 1.15
C PHE A 192 8.86 8.70 2.34
N SER A 193 8.29 8.87 3.54
CA SER A 193 9.04 9.08 4.77
C SER A 193 8.59 8.11 5.86
N GLU A 194 9.57 7.51 6.57
CA GLU A 194 9.35 6.61 7.71
C GLU A 194 8.44 5.42 7.37
N VAL A 195 8.51 4.89 6.14
CA VAL A 195 7.62 3.84 5.63
C VAL A 195 8.12 2.47 6.05
N SER A 196 7.36 1.75 6.87
CA SER A 196 7.60 0.34 7.23
C SER A 196 6.85 -0.64 6.34
N GLY A 197 5.81 -0.19 5.63
CA GLY A 197 5.09 -1.03 4.70
C GLY A 197 3.94 -0.33 4.00
N PHE A 198 3.43 -0.95 2.97
CA PHE A 198 2.22 -0.53 2.28
C PHE A 198 1.60 -1.70 1.51
N GLN A 199 0.33 -1.57 1.19
CA GLN A 199 -0.39 -2.52 0.37
C GLN A 199 -1.46 -1.82 -0.46
N TYR A 200 -1.84 -2.40 -1.59
CA TYR A 200 -2.94 -1.90 -2.44
C TYR A 200 -3.36 -2.92 -3.48
N THR A 201 -4.51 -2.69 -4.08
CA THR A 201 -4.92 -3.27 -5.36
C THR A 201 -4.67 -2.26 -6.47
N MET A 202 -4.15 -2.71 -7.60
CA MET A 202 -3.90 -1.92 -8.80
C MET A 202 -4.63 -2.53 -9.99
N ASN A 203 -5.40 -1.71 -10.70
CA ASN A 203 -5.98 -2.08 -11.98
C ASN A 203 -5.03 -1.67 -13.11
N LEU A 204 -4.83 -2.59 -14.07
CA LEU A 204 -4.09 -2.40 -15.31
C LEU A 204 -5.08 -2.47 -16.48
N ASN A 205 -5.85 -1.39 -16.71
CA ASN A 205 -6.94 -1.37 -17.69
C ASN A 205 -6.44 -1.54 -19.14
N GLY A 206 -6.50 -2.76 -19.68
CA GLY A 206 -6.02 -3.09 -21.03
C GLY A 206 -4.51 -3.26 -21.11
N ALA A 207 -3.91 -3.74 -20.01
CA ALA A 207 -2.53 -4.17 -19.95
C ALA A 207 -2.39 -5.29 -18.92
N SER A 208 -1.29 -6.02 -18.97
CA SER A 208 -0.94 -7.10 -18.05
C SER A 208 0.45 -6.86 -17.43
N LEU A 209 0.63 -7.28 -16.18
CA LEU A 209 1.93 -7.22 -15.50
C LEU A 209 2.82 -8.35 -16.02
N VAL A 210 4.01 -7.99 -16.46
CA VAL A 210 5.08 -8.91 -16.89
C VAL A 210 6.06 -9.18 -15.75
N GLY A 211 6.37 -8.15 -14.95
CA GLY A 211 7.29 -8.27 -13.82
C GLY A 211 7.43 -7.01 -13.01
N VAL A 212 8.20 -7.11 -11.93
CA VAL A 212 8.57 -6.02 -11.05
C VAL A 212 10.07 -6.08 -10.77
N GLN A 213 10.71 -4.91 -10.68
CA GLN A 213 12.14 -4.78 -10.38
C GLN A 213 12.34 -3.84 -9.19
N SER A 214 13.31 -4.16 -8.34
CA SER A 214 13.72 -3.33 -7.20
C SER A 214 14.29 -1.98 -7.66
N GLY A 215 14.03 -0.97 -6.82
CA GLY A 215 14.69 0.32 -6.84
C GLY A 215 15.23 0.62 -5.43
N VAL A 216 14.75 1.71 -4.81
CA VAL A 216 15.01 1.96 -3.37
C VAL A 216 14.41 0.85 -2.50
N LEU A 217 13.27 0.30 -2.92
CA LEU A 217 12.60 -0.80 -2.22
C LEU A 217 13.06 -2.14 -2.80
N GLU A 218 13.40 -3.08 -1.93
CA GLU A 218 13.65 -4.46 -2.33
C GLU A 218 12.31 -5.17 -2.58
N VAL A 219 11.91 -5.24 -3.84
CA VAL A 219 10.68 -5.91 -4.29
C VAL A 219 10.98 -7.00 -5.29
N ASN A 220 10.18 -8.04 -5.26
CA ASN A 220 10.26 -9.16 -6.21
C ASN A 220 8.86 -9.77 -6.42
N ALA A 221 8.77 -10.86 -7.16
CA ALA A 221 7.50 -11.51 -7.46
C ALA A 221 6.70 -11.92 -6.22
N ASN A 222 7.32 -12.12 -5.04
CA ASN A 222 6.58 -12.46 -3.82
C ASN A 222 5.84 -11.26 -3.20
N ASN A 223 6.17 -10.04 -3.63
CA ASN A 223 5.47 -8.83 -3.18
C ASN A 223 4.21 -8.54 -4.00
N VAL A 224 3.98 -9.30 -5.07
CA VAL A 224 2.93 -9.04 -6.06
C VAL A 224 2.02 -10.25 -6.22
N GLY A 225 0.72 -10.03 -6.20
CA GLY A 225 -0.31 -11.01 -6.57
C GLY A 225 -0.93 -10.63 -7.92
N VAL A 226 -0.95 -11.54 -8.87
CA VAL A 226 -1.68 -11.40 -10.13
C VAL A 226 -3.00 -12.13 -9.97
N ILE A 227 -4.09 -11.37 -9.79
CA ILE A 227 -5.42 -11.92 -9.52
C ILE A 227 -6.15 -12.24 -10.84
N SER A 228 -5.94 -11.38 -11.83
CA SER A 228 -6.38 -11.56 -13.22
C SER A 228 -5.44 -10.76 -14.12
N ASP A 229 -5.62 -10.85 -15.44
CA ASP A 229 -4.77 -10.16 -16.41
C ASP A 229 -4.62 -8.66 -16.12
N ASN A 230 -5.67 -8.04 -15.57
CA ASN A 230 -5.74 -6.61 -15.33
C ASN A 230 -5.87 -6.20 -13.84
N VAL A 231 -5.81 -7.14 -12.90
CA VAL A 231 -5.88 -6.86 -11.45
C VAL A 231 -4.65 -7.41 -10.74
N VAL A 232 -3.90 -6.54 -10.15
CA VAL A 232 -2.65 -6.83 -9.45
C VAL A 232 -2.73 -6.30 -8.03
N THR A 233 -2.19 -7.03 -7.07
CA THR A 233 -2.06 -6.60 -5.68
C THR A 233 -0.60 -6.44 -5.31
N MET A 234 -0.32 -5.55 -4.36
CA MET A 234 1.02 -5.29 -3.84
C MET A 234 1.02 -5.35 -2.33
N SER A 235 2.04 -5.97 -1.74
CA SER A 235 2.31 -5.97 -0.30
C SER A 235 3.82 -5.85 -0.07
N TYR A 236 4.24 -4.73 0.48
CA TYR A 236 5.62 -4.45 0.86
C TYR A 236 5.73 -4.27 2.36
N ALA A 237 6.63 -4.99 3.00
CA ALA A 237 6.91 -4.89 4.44
C ALA A 237 8.42 -4.83 4.67
N SER A 238 8.86 -3.91 5.51
CA SER A 238 10.24 -3.75 5.95
C SER A 238 10.32 -3.64 7.47
N THR A 239 11.36 -4.18 8.05
CA THR A 239 11.63 -4.08 9.50
C THR A 239 12.16 -2.72 9.91
N GLU A 240 12.92 -2.10 9.03
CA GLU A 240 13.42 -0.74 9.18
C GLU A 240 12.58 0.22 8.31
N ALA A 241 12.32 1.40 8.85
CA ALA A 241 11.59 2.41 8.10
C ALA A 241 12.44 2.93 6.94
N VAL A 242 11.83 2.99 5.76
CA VAL A 242 12.47 3.46 4.54
C VAL A 242 12.10 4.91 4.29
N ASN A 243 13.09 5.72 3.91
CA ASN A 243 12.93 7.07 3.46
C ASN A 243 13.41 7.17 2.01
N ALA A 244 12.67 7.86 1.16
CA ALA A 244 13.08 8.14 -0.21
C ALA A 244 12.88 9.61 -0.54
N ASN A 245 13.87 10.21 -1.23
CA ASN A 245 13.74 11.57 -1.72
C ASN A 245 12.70 11.64 -2.83
N GLU A 246 12.10 12.81 -3.00
CA GLU A 246 11.19 13.06 -4.12
C GLU A 246 11.86 12.73 -5.46
N GLY A 247 11.16 12.00 -6.32
CA GLY A 247 11.67 11.53 -7.63
C GLY A 247 12.53 10.27 -7.58
N ALA A 248 12.90 9.76 -6.41
CA ALA A 248 13.63 8.49 -6.32
C ALA A 248 12.77 7.33 -6.81
N VAL A 249 13.33 6.45 -7.63
CA VAL A 249 12.65 5.26 -8.15
C VAL A 249 12.52 4.23 -7.03
N LEU A 250 11.29 4.02 -6.56
CA LEU A 250 10.97 3.05 -5.51
C LEU A 250 11.07 1.62 -6.03
N PHE A 251 10.47 1.37 -7.17
CA PHE A 251 10.51 0.12 -7.93
C PHE A 251 10.03 0.38 -9.37
N THR A 252 10.19 -0.59 -10.26
CA THR A 252 9.77 -0.49 -11.66
C THR A 252 8.80 -1.62 -11.99
N LEU A 253 7.68 -1.27 -12.62
CA LEU A 253 6.72 -2.22 -13.18
C LEU A 253 7.08 -2.47 -14.64
N THR A 254 7.15 -3.74 -15.07
CA THR A 254 7.20 -4.11 -16.48
C THR A 254 5.79 -4.54 -16.89
N VAL A 255 5.18 -3.82 -17.81
CA VAL A 255 3.80 -4.08 -18.26
C VAL A 255 3.75 -4.27 -19.77
N LYS A 256 2.79 -5.07 -20.25
CA LYS A 256 2.48 -5.23 -21.67
C LYS A 256 1.12 -4.63 -21.95
N ALA A 257 1.04 -3.68 -22.85
CA ALA A 257 -0.22 -3.06 -23.25
C ALA A 257 -0.94 -3.90 -24.30
N ASP A 258 -2.25 -4.15 -24.12
CA ASP A 258 -3.07 -4.89 -25.08
C ASP A 258 -3.58 -3.99 -26.22
N LYS A 259 -3.65 -2.69 -25.97
CA LYS A 259 -4.09 -1.65 -26.91
C LYS A 259 -3.27 -0.38 -26.71
N ALA A 260 -3.25 0.49 -27.73
CA ALA A 260 -2.61 1.80 -27.60
C ALA A 260 -3.35 2.65 -26.55
N MET A 261 -2.61 3.22 -25.57
CA MET A 261 -3.16 3.98 -24.46
C MET A 261 -2.11 4.86 -23.78
N LYS A 262 -2.57 5.72 -22.88
CA LYS A 262 -1.71 6.48 -21.97
C LYS A 262 -1.55 5.76 -20.63
N VAL A 263 -0.44 6.02 -19.92
CA VAL A 263 -0.20 5.48 -18.58
C VAL A 263 -1.33 5.88 -17.62
N SER A 264 -1.82 7.13 -17.70
CA SER A 264 -2.93 7.63 -16.88
C SER A 264 -4.26 6.89 -17.08
N GLU A 265 -4.47 6.30 -18.24
CA GLU A 265 -5.67 5.50 -18.57
C GLU A 265 -5.50 4.04 -18.12
N MET A 266 -4.24 3.60 -18.02
CA MET A 266 -3.88 2.21 -17.74
C MET A 266 -3.87 1.90 -16.26
N ILE A 267 -3.22 2.72 -15.43
CA ILE A 267 -2.93 2.40 -14.02
C ILE A 267 -3.84 3.18 -13.08
N SER A 268 -4.48 2.47 -12.15
CA SER A 268 -5.21 3.07 -11.03
C SER A 268 -5.13 2.20 -9.78
N LEU A 269 -5.07 2.84 -8.60
CA LEU A 269 -5.14 2.12 -7.31
C LEU A 269 -6.57 2.06 -6.78
N ASN A 270 -6.89 0.94 -6.12
CA ASN A 270 -8.14 0.74 -5.42
C ASN A 270 -7.96 -0.21 -4.20
N SER A 271 -9.05 -0.67 -3.61
CA SER A 271 -9.08 -1.52 -2.41
C SER A 271 -9.99 -2.75 -2.60
N GLU A 272 -10.17 -3.23 -3.83
CA GLU A 272 -11.13 -4.32 -4.13
C GLU A 272 -10.69 -5.66 -3.55
N VAL A 273 -9.40 -5.99 -3.61
CA VAL A 273 -8.82 -7.22 -3.07
C VAL A 273 -8.04 -6.90 -1.81
N THR A 274 -7.04 -6.03 -1.93
CA THR A 274 -6.17 -5.59 -0.85
C THR A 274 -6.40 -4.10 -0.63
N ARG A 275 -6.68 -3.69 0.61
CA ARG A 275 -6.93 -2.29 0.95
C ARG A 275 -5.72 -1.42 0.62
N ALA A 276 -5.96 -0.21 0.12
CA ALA A 276 -4.90 0.76 -0.15
C ALA A 276 -4.51 1.47 1.16
N GLU A 277 -3.48 0.96 1.83
CA GLU A 277 -3.00 1.40 3.14
C GLU A 277 -1.47 1.46 3.18
N SER A 278 -0.95 2.39 3.97
CA SER A 278 0.47 2.53 4.30
C SER A 278 0.69 2.50 5.81
N TYR A 279 1.89 2.14 6.22
CA TYR A 279 2.26 1.95 7.62
C TYR A 279 3.62 2.58 7.87
N ASN A 280 3.71 3.43 8.90
CA ASN A 280 4.96 4.09 9.26
C ASN A 280 5.75 3.32 10.34
N SER A 281 6.88 3.88 10.74
CA SER A 281 7.75 3.33 11.81
C SER A 281 7.04 3.14 13.14
N ASP A 282 6.05 3.99 13.46
CA ASP A 282 5.20 3.94 14.65
C ASP A 282 4.02 2.97 14.53
N LEU A 283 3.94 2.19 13.45
CA LEU A 283 2.84 1.26 13.12
C LEU A 283 1.48 1.97 12.94
N LYS A 284 1.49 3.25 12.58
CA LYS A 284 0.28 4.01 12.28
C LYS A 284 -0.13 3.81 10.83
N VAL A 285 -1.45 3.75 10.62
CA VAL A 285 -2.05 3.54 9.31
C VAL A 285 -2.26 4.87 8.60
N GLY A 286 -1.86 4.94 7.33
CA GLY A 286 -2.06 6.04 6.42
C GLY A 286 -2.68 5.57 5.10
N LYS A 287 -2.75 6.48 4.13
CA LYS A 287 -3.21 6.19 2.78
C LYS A 287 -2.02 5.97 1.85
N VAL A 288 -2.20 5.10 0.87
CA VAL A 288 -1.30 5.01 -0.29
C VAL A 288 -2.02 5.55 -1.52
N SER A 289 -1.33 6.37 -2.30
CA SER A 289 -1.82 6.93 -3.56
C SER A 289 -0.76 6.87 -4.65
N LEU A 290 -1.23 6.78 -5.90
CA LEU A 290 -0.40 6.80 -7.10
C LEU A 290 -0.92 7.89 -8.02
N GLY A 291 -0.11 8.93 -8.21
CA GLY A 291 -0.35 9.99 -9.18
C GLY A 291 0.26 9.67 -10.55
N VAL A 292 -0.24 10.33 -11.58
CA VAL A 292 0.44 10.35 -12.87
C VAL A 292 1.02 11.75 -13.06
N ARG A 293 2.34 11.82 -13.08
CA ARG A 293 3.03 13.06 -13.43
C ARG A 293 3.01 13.17 -14.95
N THR A 294 2.40 14.21 -15.46
CA THR A 294 2.75 14.63 -16.81
C THR A 294 4.23 14.95 -16.78
N ALA A 295 5.04 14.08 -17.36
CA ALA A 295 6.46 14.34 -17.45
C ALA A 295 6.64 15.73 -18.05
N PRO A 296 7.54 16.58 -17.53
CA PRO A 296 8.17 17.55 -18.39
C PRO A 296 8.67 16.71 -19.59
N VAL A 297 8.28 17.07 -20.80
CA VAL A 297 8.65 16.33 -22.01
C VAL A 297 10.14 16.04 -21.86
N ALA A 298 10.51 14.76 -21.72
CA ALA A 298 11.86 14.37 -21.32
C ALA A 298 12.83 15.01 -22.31
N GLY A 299 13.67 15.94 -21.81
CA GLY A 299 14.60 16.68 -22.62
C GLY A 299 14.25 18.14 -22.91
N ILE A 300 13.11 18.70 -22.45
CA ILE A 300 12.95 20.16 -22.45
C ILE A 300 13.36 20.70 -21.08
N GLU A 301 14.35 21.56 -21.04
CA GLU A 301 14.79 22.25 -19.81
C GLU A 301 14.85 23.75 -20.07
N LEU A 302 14.24 24.54 -19.19
CA LEU A 302 14.37 25.98 -19.19
C LEU A 302 15.45 26.39 -18.16
N PHE A 303 16.55 27.00 -18.63
CA PHE A 303 17.62 27.45 -17.76
C PHE A 303 17.37 28.83 -17.15
N GLN A 304 18.07 29.13 -16.07
CA GLN A 304 18.07 30.46 -15.50
C GLN A 304 18.73 31.43 -16.49
N ASN A 305 18.14 32.61 -16.67
CA ASN A 305 18.72 33.63 -17.55
C ASN A 305 20.07 34.10 -16.99
N GLU A 306 21.00 34.33 -17.89
CA GLU A 306 22.37 34.82 -17.56
C GLU A 306 22.72 36.06 -18.38
N PRO A 307 23.21 37.10 -17.68
CA PRO A 307 23.31 37.28 -16.22
C PRO A 307 21.91 37.47 -15.55
N ASN A 308 21.82 37.12 -14.26
CA ASN A 308 20.65 37.46 -13.42
C ASN A 308 21.13 37.80 -11.98
N PRO A 309 20.98 39.01 -11.48
CA PRO A 309 20.39 40.19 -12.14
C PRO A 309 21.17 40.72 -13.32
N PHE A 310 20.50 41.50 -14.21
CA PHE A 310 21.13 42.13 -15.36
C PHE A 310 20.81 43.63 -15.48
N LYS A 311 21.67 44.37 -16.20
CA LYS A 311 21.51 45.82 -16.45
C LYS A 311 21.12 46.15 -17.89
N GLY A 312 21.74 45.54 -18.84
CA GLY A 312 21.56 45.83 -20.27
C GLY A 312 20.84 44.73 -21.02
N MET A 313 21.40 43.53 -20.99
CA MET A 313 20.84 42.35 -21.67
C MET A 313 21.02 41.10 -20.83
N THR A 314 20.23 40.11 -21.12
CA THR A 314 20.32 38.77 -20.57
C THR A 314 19.95 37.73 -21.62
N THR A 315 20.49 36.54 -21.49
CA THR A 315 20.18 35.40 -22.34
C THR A 315 19.32 34.41 -21.58
N VAL A 316 18.20 34.01 -22.14
CA VAL A 316 17.38 32.91 -21.67
C VAL A 316 17.69 31.71 -22.57
N SER A 317 18.21 30.65 -21.97
CA SER A 317 18.52 29.41 -22.68
C SER A 317 17.56 28.30 -22.29
N PHE A 318 17.31 27.38 -23.22
CA PHE A 318 16.50 26.19 -22.99
C PHE A 318 16.94 25.04 -23.91
N GLU A 319 16.81 23.81 -23.45
CA GLU A 319 17.15 22.62 -24.21
C GLU A 319 15.89 21.96 -24.77
N MET A 320 15.95 21.45 -26.01
CA MET A 320 14.85 20.74 -26.66
C MET A 320 15.29 19.36 -27.11
N PRO A 321 14.48 18.30 -26.90
CA PRO A 321 14.81 16.92 -27.33
C PRO A 321 14.74 16.73 -28.83
N GLU A 322 13.91 17.52 -29.50
CA GLU A 322 13.69 17.54 -30.95
C GLU A 322 13.28 18.95 -31.40
N ALA A 323 13.28 19.16 -32.71
CA ALA A 323 12.83 20.42 -33.27
C ALA A 323 11.30 20.59 -33.12
N ALA A 324 10.87 21.64 -32.46
CA ALA A 324 9.47 21.94 -32.22
C ALA A 324 9.22 23.45 -32.05
N THR A 325 7.97 23.89 -32.10
CA THR A 325 7.62 25.26 -31.78
C THR A 325 7.56 25.46 -30.27
N ALA A 326 8.17 26.55 -29.80
CA ALA A 326 8.12 26.94 -28.40
C ALA A 326 7.66 28.41 -28.27
N THR A 327 6.95 28.72 -27.22
CA THR A 327 6.52 30.09 -26.90
C THR A 327 7.20 30.53 -25.60
N LEU A 328 7.99 31.60 -25.66
CA LEU A 328 8.63 32.21 -24.51
C LEU A 328 7.95 33.52 -24.18
N SER A 329 7.25 33.58 -23.04
CA SER A 329 6.49 34.75 -22.58
C SER A 329 7.15 35.35 -21.34
N VAL A 330 7.22 36.68 -21.29
CA VAL A 330 7.73 37.44 -20.14
C VAL A 330 6.56 38.22 -19.49
N TYR A 331 6.48 38.18 -18.17
CA TYR A 331 5.42 38.80 -17.37
C TYR A 331 6.01 39.67 -16.27
N ASP A 332 5.30 40.69 -15.86
CA ASP A 332 5.57 41.44 -14.64
C ASP A 332 4.98 40.73 -13.40
N VAL A 333 5.24 41.27 -12.22
CA VAL A 333 4.76 40.70 -10.93
C VAL A 333 3.23 40.69 -10.79
N THR A 334 2.51 41.41 -11.64
CA THR A 334 1.04 41.42 -11.64
C THR A 334 0.46 40.37 -12.61
N GLY A 335 1.30 39.64 -13.34
CA GLY A 335 0.91 38.69 -14.36
C GLY A 335 0.62 39.33 -15.74
N LYS A 336 0.88 40.65 -15.89
CA LYS A 336 0.73 41.33 -17.17
C LYS A 336 1.85 40.93 -18.12
N VAL A 337 1.49 40.49 -19.32
CA VAL A 337 2.43 40.12 -20.39
C VAL A 337 3.25 41.34 -20.81
N VAL A 338 4.55 41.24 -20.75
CA VAL A 338 5.53 42.24 -21.22
C VAL A 338 5.91 41.97 -22.67
N THR A 339 6.25 40.71 -22.98
CA THR A 339 6.55 40.30 -24.37
C THR A 339 6.31 38.81 -24.55
N VAL A 340 6.06 38.41 -25.82
CA VAL A 340 5.92 36.99 -26.22
C VAL A 340 6.74 36.76 -27.47
N ARG A 341 7.51 35.65 -27.48
CA ARG A 341 8.23 35.18 -28.66
C ARG A 341 7.84 33.76 -29.02
N ASN A 342 7.47 33.55 -30.27
CA ASN A 342 7.29 32.23 -30.85
C ASN A 342 8.59 31.79 -31.53
N ILE A 343 9.12 30.69 -31.12
CA ILE A 343 10.46 30.21 -31.49
C ILE A 343 10.28 28.87 -32.24
N ASN A 344 10.88 28.75 -33.42
CA ASN A 344 11.09 27.47 -34.06
C ASN A 344 12.38 26.87 -33.48
N ALA A 345 12.22 26.19 -32.34
CA ALA A 345 13.37 25.63 -31.64
C ALA A 345 13.94 24.42 -32.36
N ILE A 346 15.27 24.29 -32.31
CA ILE A 346 16.03 23.16 -32.85
C ILE A 346 16.30 22.14 -31.74
N LYS A 347 16.62 20.90 -32.09
CA LYS A 347 17.11 19.92 -31.12
C LYS A 347 18.41 20.41 -30.47
N GLY A 348 18.50 20.24 -29.13
CA GLY A 348 19.59 20.71 -28.29
C GLY A 348 19.35 22.10 -27.72
N LEU A 349 20.45 22.82 -27.45
CA LEU A 349 20.41 24.13 -26.79
C LEU A 349 19.91 25.24 -27.74
N ASN A 350 18.90 25.96 -27.25
CA ASN A 350 18.36 27.17 -27.89
C ASN A 350 18.57 28.36 -26.94
N SER A 351 18.66 29.59 -27.48
CA SER A 351 18.89 30.78 -26.68
C SER A 351 18.18 31.98 -27.28
N GLU A 352 17.60 32.82 -26.42
CA GLU A 352 16.95 34.08 -26.74
C GLU A 352 17.52 35.23 -25.91
N ILE A 353 17.84 36.32 -26.57
CA ILE A 353 18.42 37.52 -25.90
C ILE A 353 17.31 38.54 -25.66
N PHE A 354 17.20 39.00 -24.42
CA PHE A 354 16.32 40.10 -24.02
C PHE A 354 17.15 41.29 -23.57
N THR A 355 16.83 42.46 -24.08
CA THR A 355 17.43 43.72 -23.62
C THR A 355 16.46 44.47 -22.70
N LYS A 356 17.00 45.28 -21.79
CA LYS A 356 16.21 46.14 -20.91
C LYS A 356 15.28 47.07 -21.71
N ASP A 357 15.73 47.61 -22.83
CA ASP A 357 14.96 48.50 -23.67
C ASP A 357 13.75 47.75 -24.31
N GLN A 358 13.90 46.50 -24.73
CA GLN A 358 12.81 45.68 -25.27
C GLN A 358 11.77 45.34 -24.23
N LEU A 359 12.19 45.13 -22.98
CA LEU A 359 11.30 44.80 -21.88
C LEU A 359 10.59 46.05 -21.31
N GLY A 360 11.23 47.24 -21.40
CA GLY A 360 10.62 48.54 -21.04
C GLY A 360 10.26 48.70 -19.55
N VAL A 361 10.72 47.77 -18.70
CA VAL A 361 10.40 47.73 -17.27
C VAL A 361 11.65 47.35 -16.47
N SER A 362 11.70 47.69 -15.18
CA SER A 362 12.75 47.34 -14.24
C SER A 362 12.15 46.57 -13.06
N GLY A 363 12.99 45.81 -12.34
CA GLY A 363 12.58 45.04 -11.18
C GLY A 363 12.44 43.56 -11.47
N VAL A 364 11.49 42.90 -10.81
CA VAL A 364 11.29 41.45 -10.91
C VAL A 364 10.31 41.13 -12.04
N LEU A 365 10.73 40.26 -12.94
CA LEU A 365 9.91 39.68 -13.99
C LEU A 365 9.94 38.15 -13.88
N TYR A 366 8.97 37.52 -14.55
CA TYR A 366 8.93 36.07 -14.74
C TYR A 366 8.91 35.74 -16.24
N TYR A 367 9.52 34.66 -16.62
CA TYR A 367 9.46 34.16 -17.99
C TYR A 367 9.04 32.71 -18.01
N THR A 368 8.15 32.37 -18.93
CA THR A 368 7.58 31.03 -19.09
C THR A 368 7.83 30.52 -20.49
N LEU A 369 8.38 29.32 -20.58
CA LEU A 369 8.51 28.55 -21.82
C LEU A 369 7.38 27.55 -21.90
N VAL A 370 6.67 27.53 -23.04
CA VAL A 370 5.64 26.54 -23.37
C VAL A 370 6.00 25.88 -24.69
N SER A 371 6.01 24.52 -24.71
CA SER A 371 6.17 23.74 -25.94
C SER A 371 5.41 22.43 -25.81
N GLY A 372 4.36 22.24 -26.61
CA GLY A 372 3.41 21.15 -26.42
C GLY A 372 2.79 21.20 -25.02
N ASP A 373 2.89 20.10 -24.29
CA ASP A 373 2.39 19.99 -22.88
C ASP A 373 3.43 20.49 -21.85
N PHE A 374 4.63 20.88 -22.28
CA PHE A 374 5.66 21.40 -21.37
C PHE A 374 5.40 22.85 -21.01
N THR A 375 5.49 23.17 -19.74
CA THR A 375 5.48 24.54 -19.21
C THR A 375 6.47 24.67 -18.07
N ALA A 376 7.38 25.63 -18.16
CA ALA A 376 8.30 25.97 -17.08
C ALA A 376 8.42 27.48 -16.91
N THR A 377 8.53 27.95 -15.68
CA THR A 377 8.62 29.37 -15.34
C THR A 377 9.85 29.64 -14.47
N LYS A 378 10.57 30.72 -14.76
CA LYS A 378 11.70 31.20 -13.95
C LYS A 378 11.58 32.71 -13.73
N LYS A 379 12.33 33.19 -12.74
CA LYS A 379 12.39 34.60 -12.34
C LYS A 379 13.63 35.28 -12.92
N MET A 380 13.50 36.50 -13.48
CA MET A 380 14.61 37.36 -13.83
C MET A 380 14.51 38.69 -13.09
N ILE A 381 15.66 39.37 -12.89
CA ILE A 381 15.74 40.66 -12.16
C ILE A 381 16.52 41.64 -13.04
N ILE A 382 15.86 42.79 -13.31
CA ILE A 382 16.45 43.91 -14.03
C ILE A 382 16.85 44.98 -13.00
N VAL A 383 18.10 45.27 -12.95
CA VAL A 383 18.64 46.38 -12.10
C VAL A 383 18.87 47.65 -12.90
N GLU A 384 18.83 48.78 -12.23
CA GLU A 384 19.09 50.10 -12.85
C GLU A 384 20.53 50.30 -13.31
#